data_6fac491672b667b9475124dffff884d0
#
_entry.id   6fac491672b667b9475124dffff884d0
#
_cell.length_a   1.000
_cell.length_b   1.000
_cell.length_c   1.000
_cell.angle_alpha   90.00
_cell.angle_beta   90.00
_cell.angle_gamma   90.00
#
_symmetry.space_group_name_H-M   'P 1'
#
loop_
_entity.id
_entity.type
_entity.pdbx_description
1 polymer ?
#
loop_
_entity_poly.entity_id
_entity_poly.type
_entity_poly.pdbx_seq_one_letter_code
_entity_poly.pdbx_strand_id
1 'polypeptide(L)'
;MYFHQQQLYLNAIGEDIHVADINGKITGTIPTEHSENIKRLEVLGNNIYYTDQINHKVVCCDIEGNKIWEHVDKRIIKNACLTIDNGGNVFVVGYDANVIIMISSDGKQSKVILDASNKINKPTGIHCDRDRKLLLVCNERDGYAGLFDIVN
;
A
#
# COMPACT_ATOMS: atom_id res chain seq x y z
N MET A 1 8.01 -6.86 -2.84
CA MET A 1 7.69 -7.77 -3.96
C MET A 1 6.18 -7.96 -4.05
N TYR A 2 5.63 -7.89 -5.23
CA TYR A 2 4.21 -8.11 -5.52
C TYR A 2 4.06 -8.95 -6.79
N PHE A 3 3.14 -9.92 -6.81
CA PHE A 3 2.88 -10.78 -7.96
C PHE A 3 1.53 -10.44 -8.59
N HIS A 4 1.51 -10.09 -9.87
CA HIS A 4 0.31 -9.72 -10.60
C HIS A 4 0.43 -10.11 -12.07
N GLN A 5 -0.61 -10.73 -12.64
CA GLN A 5 -0.65 -11.13 -14.07
C GLN A 5 0.61 -11.87 -14.54
N GLN A 6 1.10 -12.84 -13.74
CA GLN A 6 2.32 -13.63 -14.00
C GLN A 6 3.63 -12.82 -14.00
N GLN A 7 3.62 -11.60 -13.47
CA GLN A 7 4.80 -10.77 -13.28
C GLN A 7 5.08 -10.53 -11.80
N LEU A 8 6.36 -10.43 -11.48
CA LEU A 8 6.85 -10.06 -10.16
C LEU A 8 7.28 -8.59 -10.20
N TYR A 9 6.75 -7.79 -9.31
CA TYR A 9 7.15 -6.40 -9.10
C TYR A 9 8.03 -6.33 -7.86
N LEU A 10 9.27 -5.93 -8.06
CA LEU A 10 10.34 -5.97 -7.06
C LEU A 10 10.82 -4.55 -6.80
N ASN A 11 10.84 -4.13 -5.56
CA ASN A 11 11.55 -2.91 -5.17
C ASN A 11 12.68 -3.26 -4.19
N ALA A 12 13.88 -2.80 -4.47
CA ALA A 12 15.01 -2.79 -3.56
C ALA A 12 15.27 -1.36 -3.09
N ILE A 13 15.89 -1.22 -1.93
CA ILE A 13 16.18 0.12 -1.37
C ILE A 13 17.11 0.88 -2.32
N GLY A 14 16.67 2.06 -2.74
CA GLY A 14 17.45 2.93 -3.62
C GLY A 14 17.39 2.55 -5.11
N GLU A 15 16.56 1.60 -5.49
CA GLU A 15 16.37 1.19 -6.88
C GLU A 15 14.93 1.41 -7.33
N ASP A 16 14.75 1.62 -8.62
CA ASP A 16 13.44 1.64 -9.26
C ASP A 16 12.72 0.30 -9.15
N ILE A 17 11.43 0.27 -9.45
CA ILE A 17 10.66 -0.98 -9.43
C ILE A 17 11.08 -1.84 -10.63
N HIS A 18 11.65 -3.00 -10.36
CA HIS A 18 11.95 -4.00 -11.39
C HIS A 18 10.74 -4.89 -11.64
N VAL A 19 10.48 -5.18 -12.91
CA VAL A 19 9.49 -6.15 -13.33
C VAL A 19 10.22 -7.40 -13.81
N ALA A 20 9.86 -8.55 -13.26
CA ALA A 20 10.46 -9.83 -13.62
C ALA A 20 9.39 -10.85 -14.02
N ASP A 21 9.76 -11.82 -14.84
CA ASP A 21 8.93 -13.00 -15.09
C ASP A 21 8.98 -13.98 -13.90
N ILE A 22 8.17 -15.05 -13.97
CA ILE A 22 8.11 -16.06 -12.92
C ILE A 22 9.43 -16.83 -12.72
N ASN A 23 10.36 -16.77 -13.68
CA ASN A 23 11.67 -17.37 -13.58
C ASN A 23 12.72 -16.41 -12.99
N GLY A 24 12.29 -15.19 -12.61
CA GLY A 24 13.16 -14.18 -12.03
C GLY A 24 13.98 -13.36 -13.05
N LYS A 25 13.69 -13.50 -14.34
CA LYS A 25 14.34 -12.69 -15.36
C LYS A 25 13.72 -11.30 -15.39
N ILE A 26 14.53 -10.26 -15.23
CA ILE A 26 14.09 -8.86 -15.36
C ILE A 26 13.64 -8.59 -16.78
N THR A 27 12.40 -8.15 -16.92
CA THR A 27 11.72 -7.84 -18.19
C THR A 27 11.51 -6.35 -18.39
N GLY A 28 11.60 -5.56 -17.31
CA GLY A 28 11.43 -4.11 -17.36
C GLY A 28 11.82 -3.43 -16.06
N THR A 29 11.84 -2.11 -16.10
CA THR A 29 12.07 -1.24 -14.94
C THR A 29 11.10 -0.07 -15.02
N ILE A 30 10.46 0.24 -13.91
CA ILE A 30 9.51 1.34 -13.79
C ILE A 30 10.16 2.41 -12.94
N PRO A 31 10.39 3.61 -13.50
CA PRO A 31 11.02 4.70 -12.77
C PRO A 31 10.12 5.19 -11.63
N THR A 32 10.71 5.48 -10.50
CA THR A 32 10.00 5.99 -9.32
C THR A 32 10.69 7.22 -8.76
N GLU A 33 9.89 8.15 -8.23
CA GLU A 33 10.41 9.24 -7.43
C GLU A 33 10.84 8.71 -6.05
N HIS A 34 12.06 9.06 -5.60
CA HIS A 34 12.55 8.70 -4.27
C HIS A 34 12.46 7.19 -3.97
N SER A 35 12.98 6.38 -4.86
CA SER A 35 12.97 4.91 -4.75
C SER A 35 13.53 4.39 -3.42
N GLU A 36 14.45 5.14 -2.79
CA GLU A 36 15.01 4.83 -1.47
C GLU A 36 13.99 4.86 -0.33
N ASN A 37 12.86 5.54 -0.54
CA ASN A 37 11.82 5.74 0.48
C ASN A 37 10.64 4.75 0.34
N ILE A 38 10.60 3.99 -0.75
CA ILE A 38 9.51 3.03 -1.00
C ILE A 38 9.57 1.90 0.00
N LYS A 39 8.48 1.73 0.75
CA LYS A 39 8.37 0.66 1.76
C LYS A 39 7.54 -0.52 1.28
N ARG A 40 6.43 -0.23 0.64
CA ARG A 40 5.49 -1.24 0.13
C ARG A 40 4.94 -0.79 -1.21
N LEU A 41 4.69 -1.76 -2.07
CA LEU A 41 4.00 -1.57 -3.32
C LEU A 41 2.91 -2.63 -3.51
N GLU A 42 1.88 -2.29 -4.22
CA GLU A 42 0.82 -3.18 -4.69
C GLU A 42 0.37 -2.77 -6.09
N VAL A 43 -0.13 -3.72 -6.87
CA VAL A 43 -0.54 -3.49 -8.26
C VAL A 43 -2.02 -3.85 -8.42
N LEU A 44 -2.78 -2.99 -9.08
CA LEU A 44 -4.15 -3.24 -9.47
C LEU A 44 -4.36 -2.82 -10.94
N GLY A 45 -4.65 -3.79 -11.81
CA GLY A 45 -4.72 -3.52 -13.25
C GLY A 45 -3.38 -3.01 -13.78
N ASN A 46 -3.40 -1.84 -14.39
CA ASN A 46 -2.20 -1.16 -14.90
C ASN A 46 -1.67 -0.07 -13.96
N ASN A 47 -2.16 -0.02 -12.73
CA ASN A 47 -1.73 0.96 -11.75
C ASN A 47 -0.88 0.34 -10.67
N ILE A 48 0.16 1.05 -10.29
CA ILE A 48 1.08 0.71 -9.21
C ILE A 48 0.88 1.73 -8.09
N TYR A 49 0.76 1.23 -6.88
CA TYR A 49 0.58 2.03 -5.68
C TYR A 49 1.73 1.75 -4.73
N TYR A 50 2.35 2.78 -4.21
CA TYR A 50 3.43 2.61 -3.24
C TYR A 50 3.42 3.70 -2.16
N THR A 51 4.01 3.36 -1.01
CA THR A 51 4.20 4.31 0.08
C THR A 51 5.61 4.89 0.02
N ASP A 52 5.68 6.23 0.12
CA ASP A 52 6.90 6.98 0.41
C ASP A 52 6.83 7.43 1.88
N GLN A 53 7.50 6.68 2.74
CA GLN A 53 7.40 6.89 4.19
C GLN A 53 8.10 8.13 4.70
N ILE A 54 9.08 8.67 3.97
CA ILE A 54 9.83 9.88 4.35
C ILE A 54 9.04 11.12 4.00
N ASN A 55 8.39 11.13 2.84
CA ASN A 55 7.55 12.24 2.39
C ASN A 55 6.08 12.08 2.81
N HIS A 56 5.76 11.08 3.63
CA HIS A 56 4.42 10.87 4.22
C HIS A 56 3.32 10.76 3.16
N LYS A 57 3.57 10.03 2.09
CA LYS A 57 2.62 9.95 0.98
C LYS A 57 2.40 8.55 0.44
N VAL A 58 1.24 8.38 -0.18
CA VAL A 58 0.94 7.30 -1.11
C VAL A 58 0.98 7.87 -2.51
N VAL A 59 1.60 7.16 -3.42
CA VAL A 59 1.69 7.50 -4.84
C VAL A 59 0.99 6.42 -5.66
N CYS A 60 0.23 6.84 -6.65
CA CYS A 60 -0.30 6.00 -7.71
C CYS A 60 0.35 6.42 -9.03
N CYS A 61 0.96 5.48 -9.73
CA CYS A 61 1.48 5.68 -11.08
C CYS A 61 1.01 4.57 -12.01
N ASP A 62 1.15 4.77 -13.32
CA ASP A 62 0.95 3.72 -14.30
C ASP A 62 2.18 2.78 -14.38
N ILE A 63 2.06 1.74 -15.21
CA ILE A 63 3.16 0.78 -15.43
C ILE A 63 4.39 1.37 -16.17
N GLU A 64 4.29 2.59 -16.69
CA GLU A 64 5.37 3.34 -17.31
C GLU A 64 6.05 4.29 -16.31
N GLY A 65 5.51 4.40 -15.09
CA GLY A 65 6.02 5.27 -14.03
C GLY A 65 5.45 6.69 -14.06
N ASN A 66 4.47 6.98 -14.92
CA ASN A 66 3.82 8.29 -14.94
C ASN A 66 2.90 8.44 -13.73
N LYS A 67 3.13 9.45 -12.92
CA LYS A 67 2.32 9.71 -11.73
C LYS A 67 0.90 10.09 -12.11
N ILE A 68 -0.08 9.35 -11.59
CA ILE A 68 -1.52 9.61 -11.75
C ILE A 68 -1.99 10.52 -10.62
N TRP A 69 -1.64 10.20 -9.37
CA TRP A 69 -1.92 11.03 -8.20
C TRP A 69 -0.96 10.73 -7.06
N GLU A 70 -0.90 11.63 -6.10
CA GLU A 70 -0.29 11.39 -4.79
C GLU A 70 -1.18 11.96 -3.69
N HIS A 71 -1.15 11.34 -2.53
CA HIS A 71 -1.87 11.76 -1.34
C HIS A 71 -0.90 11.88 -0.17
N VAL A 72 -0.84 13.06 0.44
CA VAL A 72 0.04 13.36 1.56
C VAL A 72 -0.76 13.30 2.86
N ASP A 73 -0.30 12.52 3.82
CA ASP A 73 -0.88 12.46 5.16
C ASP A 73 0.24 12.20 6.18
N LYS A 74 0.42 13.12 7.13
CA LYS A 74 1.49 13.07 8.15
C LYS A 74 1.44 11.81 9.05
N ARG A 75 0.34 11.07 9.03
CA ARG A 75 0.19 9.79 9.73
C ARG A 75 0.83 8.63 8.98
N ILE A 76 1.14 8.79 7.70
CA ILE A 76 1.84 7.82 6.85
C ILE A 76 3.34 7.94 7.12
N ILE A 77 3.78 7.25 8.15
CA ILE A 77 5.19 7.20 8.58
C ILE A 77 5.54 5.74 8.83
N LYS A 78 6.74 5.48 9.28
CA LYS A 78 7.29 4.13 9.62
C LYS A 78 6.36 2.94 9.34
N ASN A 79 6.85 1.92 8.71
CA ASN A 79 6.10 0.69 8.42
C ASN A 79 4.76 0.91 7.66
N ALA A 80 4.71 1.95 6.85
CA ALA A 80 3.51 2.30 6.07
C ALA A 80 3.19 1.21 5.04
N CYS A 81 2.57 0.13 5.50
CA CYS A 81 2.02 -0.90 4.63
C CYS A 81 0.72 -0.39 3.99
N LEU A 82 0.46 -0.81 2.77
CA LEU A 82 -0.79 -0.52 2.08
C LEU A 82 -1.39 -1.78 1.46
N THR A 83 -2.67 -1.70 1.17
CA THR A 83 -3.42 -2.65 0.34
C THR A 83 -4.56 -1.93 -0.37
N ILE A 84 -5.15 -2.56 -1.38
CA ILE A 84 -6.10 -1.92 -2.30
C ILE A 84 -7.32 -2.81 -2.47
N ASP A 85 -8.52 -2.22 -2.49
CA ASP A 85 -9.74 -2.94 -2.87
C ASP A 85 -9.97 -2.98 -4.39
N ASN A 86 -11.01 -3.68 -4.83
CA ASN A 86 -11.37 -3.75 -6.25
C ASN A 86 -11.80 -2.41 -6.85
N GLY A 87 -12.20 -1.45 -6.03
CA GLY A 87 -12.57 -0.10 -6.45
C GLY A 87 -11.38 0.84 -6.62
N GLY A 88 -10.16 0.38 -6.26
CA GLY A 88 -8.96 1.21 -6.28
C GLY A 88 -8.80 2.10 -5.05
N ASN A 89 -9.64 1.93 -4.00
CA ASN A 89 -9.42 2.60 -2.74
C ASN A 89 -8.20 2.00 -2.03
N VAL A 90 -7.35 2.86 -1.49
CA VAL A 90 -6.12 2.44 -0.82
C VAL A 90 -6.32 2.48 0.69
N PHE A 91 -5.98 1.38 1.35
CA PHE A 91 -5.93 1.29 2.81
C PHE A 91 -4.49 1.34 3.26
N VAL A 92 -4.13 2.29 4.09
CA VAL A 92 -2.75 2.49 4.54
C VAL A 92 -2.66 2.56 6.06
N VAL A 93 -1.60 1.98 6.57
CA VAL A 93 -1.29 1.93 8.00
C VAL A 93 -0.72 3.25 8.48
N GLY A 94 -1.32 3.85 9.51
CA GLY A 94 -0.77 4.94 10.31
C GLY A 94 -0.19 4.40 11.62
N TYR A 95 1.05 3.89 11.59
CA TYR A 95 1.66 3.14 12.67
C TYR A 95 1.68 3.88 14.02
N ASP A 96 2.25 5.09 14.04
CA ASP A 96 2.34 5.86 15.30
C ASP A 96 1.01 6.49 15.73
N ALA A 97 0.10 6.71 14.79
CA ALA A 97 -1.24 7.23 15.05
C ALA A 97 -2.24 6.15 15.50
N ASN A 98 -1.88 4.86 15.40
CA ASN A 98 -2.75 3.72 15.69
C ASN A 98 -4.05 3.74 14.86
N VAL A 99 -3.95 3.99 13.58
CA VAL A 99 -5.10 4.10 12.66
C VAL A 99 -4.88 3.32 11.36
N ILE A 100 -6.00 3.01 10.72
CA ILE A 100 -6.03 2.66 9.29
C ILE A 100 -6.74 3.79 8.55
N ILE A 101 -6.09 4.30 7.52
CA ILE A 101 -6.58 5.38 6.68
C ILE A 101 -7.03 4.78 5.35
N MET A 102 -8.23 5.14 4.89
CA MET A 102 -8.68 4.86 3.54
C MET A 102 -8.50 6.11 2.69
N ILE A 103 -7.86 5.96 1.53
CA ILE A 103 -7.71 7.01 0.51
C ILE A 103 -8.58 6.63 -0.68
N SER A 104 -9.35 7.57 -1.20
CA SER A 104 -10.20 7.36 -2.37
C SER A 104 -9.38 7.00 -3.60
N SER A 105 -9.98 6.28 -4.56
CA SER A 105 -9.32 5.78 -5.77
C SER A 105 -8.72 6.89 -6.65
N ASP A 106 -9.21 8.13 -6.52
CA ASP A 106 -8.68 9.31 -7.20
C ASP A 106 -7.62 10.07 -6.39
N GLY A 107 -7.28 9.60 -5.19
CA GLY A 107 -6.30 10.20 -4.30
C GLY A 107 -6.72 11.49 -3.60
N LYS A 108 -7.95 11.98 -3.82
CA LYS A 108 -8.35 13.33 -3.37
C LYS A 108 -8.86 13.39 -1.95
N GLN A 109 -9.42 12.31 -1.44
CA GLN A 109 -10.02 12.26 -0.11
C GLN A 109 -9.43 11.14 0.72
N SER A 110 -9.37 11.34 2.02
CA SER A 110 -9.00 10.29 2.96
C SER A 110 -9.84 10.37 4.24
N LYS A 111 -10.01 9.23 4.88
CA LYS A 111 -10.65 9.13 6.19
C LYS A 111 -10.01 8.03 7.03
N VAL A 112 -10.00 8.21 8.35
CA VAL A 112 -9.70 7.13 9.29
C VAL A 112 -10.91 6.19 9.30
N ILE A 113 -10.66 4.90 9.08
CA ILE A 113 -11.71 3.87 9.10
C ILE A 113 -11.60 2.94 10.32
N LEU A 114 -10.41 2.77 10.87
CA LEU A 114 -10.17 2.00 12.10
C LEU A 114 -9.18 2.77 12.98
N ASP A 115 -9.36 2.66 14.28
CA ASP A 115 -8.54 3.31 15.29
C ASP A 115 -8.37 2.44 16.57
N ALA A 116 -7.91 3.02 17.65
CA ALA A 116 -7.70 2.33 18.92
C ALA A 116 -9.01 1.71 19.49
N SER A 117 -10.18 2.25 19.18
CA SER A 117 -11.49 1.67 19.59
C SER A 117 -11.75 0.32 18.92
N ASN A 118 -11.14 0.08 17.76
CA ASN A 118 -11.13 -1.20 17.03
C ASN A 118 -9.94 -2.09 17.41
N LYS A 119 -9.24 -1.81 18.51
CA LYS A 119 -8.04 -2.51 18.99
C LYS A 119 -6.83 -2.34 18.05
N ILE A 120 -6.79 -1.30 17.22
CA ILE A 120 -5.62 -0.98 16.41
C ILE A 120 -4.55 -0.36 17.31
N ASN A 121 -3.39 -1.01 17.37
CA ASN A 121 -2.26 -0.62 18.21
C ASN A 121 -0.95 -0.96 17.50
N LYS A 122 -0.21 0.05 17.06
CA LYS A 122 1.01 -0.12 16.27
C LYS A 122 0.82 -1.12 15.12
N PRO A 123 -0.13 -0.86 14.21
CA PRO A 123 -0.42 -1.79 13.11
C PRO A 123 0.76 -1.84 12.14
N THR A 124 1.13 -3.04 11.69
CA THR A 124 2.25 -3.27 10.77
C THR A 124 1.88 -4.08 9.55
N GLY A 125 0.82 -4.87 9.63
CA GLY A 125 0.33 -5.69 8.54
C GLY A 125 -1.08 -5.29 8.14
N ILE A 126 -1.31 -5.20 6.83
CA ILE A 126 -2.64 -4.98 6.26
C ILE A 126 -2.77 -5.76 4.95
N HIS A 127 -3.91 -6.38 4.73
CA HIS A 127 -4.23 -7.09 3.49
C HIS A 127 -5.72 -7.03 3.20
N CYS A 128 -6.07 -6.77 1.96
CA CYS A 128 -7.44 -6.79 1.46
C CYS A 128 -7.72 -8.09 0.73
N ASP A 129 -8.63 -8.91 1.25
CA ASP A 129 -9.28 -9.98 0.49
C ASP A 129 -10.36 -9.33 -0.39
N ARG A 130 -10.01 -9.12 -1.64
CA ARG A 130 -10.86 -8.41 -2.60
C ARG A 130 -12.14 -9.15 -2.94
N ASP A 131 -12.09 -10.48 -2.95
CA ASP A 131 -13.24 -11.32 -3.31
C ASP A 131 -14.28 -11.32 -2.19
N ARG A 132 -13.82 -11.41 -0.95
CA ARG A 132 -14.67 -11.41 0.24
C ARG A 132 -14.96 -10.03 0.80
N LYS A 133 -14.30 -8.98 0.29
CA LYS A 133 -14.36 -7.61 0.80
C LYS A 133 -14.00 -7.52 2.29
N LEU A 134 -12.94 -8.19 2.67
CA LEU A 134 -12.45 -8.22 4.04
C LEU A 134 -11.08 -7.55 4.13
N LEU A 135 -10.86 -6.82 5.21
CA LEU A 135 -9.60 -6.18 5.53
C LEU A 135 -9.00 -6.86 6.75
N LEU A 136 -7.86 -7.53 6.58
CA LEU A 136 -7.07 -8.07 7.66
C LEU A 136 -6.07 -7.02 8.13
N VAL A 137 -6.02 -6.76 9.44
CA VAL A 137 -5.05 -5.84 10.06
C VAL A 137 -4.35 -6.55 11.21
N CYS A 138 -3.03 -6.47 11.26
CA CYS A 138 -2.22 -7.07 12.31
C CYS A 138 -1.42 -5.99 13.06
N ASN A 139 -1.43 -6.06 14.39
CA ASN A 139 -0.60 -5.23 15.26
C ASN A 139 0.81 -5.82 15.43
N GLU A 140 1.77 -4.97 15.82
CA GLU A 140 3.18 -5.37 15.91
C GLU A 140 3.47 -6.33 17.09
N ARG A 141 2.91 -6.08 18.27
CA ARG A 141 3.43 -6.71 19.51
C ARG A 141 2.40 -7.39 20.40
N ASP A 142 1.12 -7.08 20.24
CA ASP A 142 0.08 -7.60 21.15
C ASP A 142 -0.58 -8.89 20.68
N GLY A 143 -0.10 -9.44 19.55
CA GLY A 143 -0.63 -10.66 18.94
C GLY A 143 -2.03 -10.50 18.34
N TYR A 144 -2.55 -9.27 18.24
CA TYR A 144 -3.86 -9.03 17.68
C TYR A 144 -3.84 -9.05 16.15
N ALA A 145 -4.78 -9.77 15.58
CA ALA A 145 -5.15 -9.71 14.18
C ALA A 145 -6.66 -9.54 14.08
N GLY A 146 -7.10 -8.46 13.47
CA GLY A 146 -8.51 -8.14 13.26
C GLY A 146 -8.93 -8.34 11.80
N LEU A 147 -10.14 -8.85 11.61
CA LEU A 147 -10.76 -8.98 10.30
C LEU A 147 -12.00 -8.08 10.26
N PHE A 148 -12.07 -7.21 9.27
CA PHE A 148 -13.09 -6.16 9.17
C PHE A 148 -13.77 -6.20 7.81
N ASP A 149 -15.09 -6.02 7.79
CA ASP A 149 -15.84 -5.90 6.54
C ASP A 149 -15.55 -4.55 5.88
N ILE A 150 -15.30 -4.56 4.58
CA ILE A 150 -15.24 -3.34 3.77
C ILE A 150 -16.65 -3.02 3.30
N VAL A 151 -17.27 -2.03 3.95
CA VAL A 151 -18.61 -1.54 3.58
C VAL A 151 -18.43 -0.36 2.64
N ASN A 152 -19.06 -0.44 1.47
CA ASN A 152 -19.07 0.64 0.47
C ASN A 152 -20.07 1.74 0.85
#